data_2ae9b9dc0f61b8122977611a1e769d37
#
_entry.id   2ae9b9dc0f61b8122977611a1e769d37
#
_cell.length_a   1.000
_cell.length_b   1.000
_cell.length_c   1.000
_cell.angle_alpha   90.00
_cell.angle_beta   90.00
_cell.angle_gamma   90.00
#
_symmetry.space_group_name_H-M   'P 1'
#
loop_
_entity.id
_entity.type
_entity.pdbx_description
1 polymer ?
#
loop_
_entity_poly.entity_id
_entity_poly.type
_entity_poly.pdbx_seq_one_letter_code
_entity_poly.pdbx_strand_id
1 'polypeptide(L)'
;MRILIGTPIHISKDYCMERWLENVATLEYPADLLLVDNSPDTEYVKKVKRYCKNVKIKNYKIEHVKVVPSQEVIKKGVDEQIHERICRSREIIRHYVVDNDYDAWFCWESDQIIPTNALDKLVTLMKTGDFMVVDHNCWVNTIPDQINFDFGVTLLTRECLQKYSFIPTFGTGPNESPSWYEAEHWYRNRLRRDQCNFIEVAGLIEPIYHLDK
;
A
#
# COMPACT_ATOMS: atom_id res chain seq x y z
N MET A 1 0.51 -19.17 -0.58
CA MET A 1 0.03 -18.05 -1.43
C MET A 1 1.23 -17.39 -2.08
N ARG A 2 1.13 -17.06 -3.35
CA ARG A 2 2.12 -16.24 -4.05
C ARG A 2 1.78 -14.76 -3.81
N ILE A 3 2.63 -14.06 -3.10
CA ILE A 3 2.36 -12.68 -2.64
C ILE A 3 3.26 -11.70 -3.36
N LEU A 4 2.69 -10.57 -3.73
CA LEU A 4 3.42 -9.40 -4.18
C LEU A 4 3.46 -8.36 -3.03
N ILE A 5 4.64 -7.95 -2.60
CA ILE A 5 4.82 -6.69 -1.87
C ILE A 5 4.75 -5.58 -2.91
N GLY A 6 3.77 -4.71 -2.80
CA GLY A 6 3.56 -3.62 -3.75
C GLY A 6 3.51 -2.26 -3.05
N THR A 7 4.40 -1.32 -3.43
CA THR A 7 4.52 -0.06 -2.71
C THR A 7 4.68 1.12 -3.67
N PRO A 8 3.79 2.13 -3.57
CA PRO A 8 4.04 3.44 -4.17
C PRO A 8 5.26 4.10 -3.52
N ILE A 9 6.20 4.57 -4.32
CA ILE A 9 7.40 5.27 -3.81
C ILE A 9 7.55 6.64 -4.46
N HIS A 10 8.17 7.56 -3.71
CA HIS A 10 8.47 8.90 -4.19
C HIS A 10 9.77 9.40 -3.56
N ILE A 11 10.51 10.23 -4.28
CA ILE A 11 11.81 10.77 -3.83
C ILE A 11 11.73 11.49 -2.47
N SER A 12 10.58 12.03 -2.09
CA SER A 12 10.39 12.65 -0.77
C SER A 12 10.56 11.67 0.40
N LYS A 13 10.40 10.36 0.17
CA LYS A 13 10.59 9.27 1.14
C LYS A 13 11.98 8.60 1.03
N ASP A 14 12.93 9.22 0.32
CA ASP A 14 14.28 8.66 0.14
C ASP A 14 15.02 8.45 1.47
N TYR A 15 14.71 9.25 2.50
CA TYR A 15 15.32 9.17 3.82
C TYR A 15 15.12 7.82 4.54
N CYS A 16 14.07 7.09 4.19
CA CYS A 16 13.72 5.80 4.81
C CYS A 16 13.90 4.60 3.87
N MET A 17 14.03 4.83 2.56
CA MET A 17 13.94 3.79 1.52
C MET A 17 14.94 2.63 1.70
N GLU A 18 16.23 2.92 1.94
CA GLU A 18 17.24 1.87 2.09
C GLU A 18 16.95 0.99 3.30
N ARG A 19 16.61 1.61 4.44
CA ARG A 19 16.27 0.91 5.68
C ARG A 19 15.00 0.07 5.54
N TRP A 20 14.00 0.59 4.82
CA TRP A 20 12.80 -0.17 4.53
C TRP A 20 13.10 -1.38 3.63
N LEU A 21 13.93 -1.24 2.61
CA LEU A 21 14.35 -2.35 1.75
C LEU A 21 15.17 -3.41 2.52
N GLU A 22 15.99 -3.01 3.50
CA GLU A 22 16.62 -3.93 4.44
C GLU A 22 15.58 -4.76 5.19
N ASN A 23 14.51 -4.13 5.68
CA ASN A 23 13.43 -4.84 6.36
C ASN A 23 12.66 -5.76 5.40
N VAL A 24 12.39 -5.34 4.16
CA VAL A 24 11.80 -6.21 3.12
C VAL A 24 12.66 -7.47 2.93
N ALA A 25 13.98 -7.33 2.87
CA ALA A 25 14.90 -8.45 2.68
C ALA A 25 14.93 -9.43 3.86
N THR A 26 14.44 -9.04 5.03
CA THR A 26 14.41 -9.87 6.25
C THR A 26 13.10 -10.60 6.48
N LEU A 27 12.06 -10.35 5.67
CA LEU A 27 10.78 -11.02 5.84
C LEU A 27 10.92 -12.54 5.66
N GLU A 28 10.33 -13.28 6.59
CA GLU A 28 10.37 -14.75 6.60
C GLU A 28 9.46 -15.36 5.52
N TYR A 29 8.33 -14.71 5.22
CA TYR A 29 7.42 -15.16 4.18
C TYR A 29 7.92 -14.73 2.80
N PRO A 30 8.12 -15.67 1.84
CA PRO A 30 8.62 -15.32 0.51
C PRO A 30 7.62 -14.49 -0.28
N ALA A 31 8.08 -13.38 -0.83
CA ALA A 31 7.27 -12.51 -1.68
C ALA A 31 8.14 -11.85 -2.77
N ASP A 32 7.51 -11.54 -3.90
CA ASP A 32 8.11 -10.70 -4.94
C ASP A 32 7.87 -9.20 -4.60
N LEU A 33 8.70 -8.31 -5.12
CA LEU A 33 8.61 -6.86 -4.83
C LEU A 33 8.30 -6.07 -6.11
N LEU A 34 7.27 -5.23 -6.05
CA LEU A 34 6.98 -4.20 -7.06
C LEU A 34 6.97 -2.82 -6.41
N LEU A 35 7.82 -1.94 -6.90
CA LEU A 35 7.84 -0.53 -6.52
C LEU A 35 7.30 0.31 -7.69
N VAL A 36 6.30 1.14 -7.41
CA VAL A 36 5.77 2.09 -8.40
C VAL A 36 6.23 3.49 -8.01
N ASP A 37 7.26 3.96 -8.73
CA ASP A 37 7.84 5.28 -8.51
C ASP A 37 7.01 6.35 -9.22
N ASN A 38 6.52 7.31 -8.46
CA ASN A 38 5.80 8.47 -8.95
C ASN A 38 6.56 9.80 -8.74
N SER A 39 7.88 9.73 -8.67
CA SER A 39 8.78 10.90 -8.61
C SER A 39 8.71 11.73 -9.89
N PRO A 40 9.17 12.99 -9.87
CA PRO A 40 9.13 13.87 -11.06
C PRO A 40 9.90 13.33 -12.27
N ASP A 41 10.96 12.55 -12.03
CA ASP A 41 11.83 11.98 -13.03
C ASP A 41 12.34 10.58 -12.65
N THR A 42 13.10 9.95 -13.54
CA THR A 42 13.59 8.57 -13.38
C THR A 42 14.88 8.43 -12.57
N GLU A 43 15.46 9.52 -12.09
CA GLU A 43 16.75 9.46 -11.34
C GLU A 43 16.59 8.72 -10.02
N TYR A 44 15.42 8.87 -9.38
CA TYR A 44 15.13 8.14 -8.16
C TYR A 44 15.08 6.63 -8.39
N VAL A 45 14.55 6.16 -9.51
CA VAL A 45 14.58 4.73 -9.88
C VAL A 45 16.00 4.17 -9.90
N LYS A 46 16.96 4.93 -10.43
CA LYS A 46 18.37 4.52 -10.48
C LYS A 46 18.95 4.37 -9.07
N LYS A 47 18.56 5.28 -8.16
CA LYS A 47 18.98 5.26 -6.77
C LYS A 47 18.40 4.05 -6.02
N VAL A 48 17.09 3.80 -6.15
CA VAL A 48 16.41 2.67 -5.53
C VAL A 48 16.96 1.33 -6.05
N LYS A 49 17.28 1.22 -7.35
CA LYS A 49 17.95 0.02 -7.89
C LYS A 49 19.29 -0.28 -7.21
N ARG A 50 20.06 0.77 -6.84
CA ARG A 50 21.31 0.59 -6.08
C ARG A 50 21.03 0.08 -4.68
N TYR A 51 20.02 0.61 -4.01
CA TYR A 51 19.59 0.13 -2.69
C TYR A 51 19.18 -1.35 -2.74
N CYS A 52 18.30 -1.74 -3.67
CA CYS A 52 17.91 -3.16 -3.85
C CYS A 52 19.12 -4.07 -4.05
N LYS A 53 20.13 -3.61 -4.83
CA LYS A 53 21.37 -4.35 -5.05
C LYS A 53 22.19 -4.49 -3.76
N ASN A 54 22.33 -3.40 -2.99
CA ASN A 54 23.07 -3.37 -1.73
C ASN A 54 22.49 -4.37 -0.72
N VAL A 55 21.17 -4.37 -0.54
CA VAL A 55 20.46 -5.26 0.38
C VAL A 55 20.15 -6.65 -0.21
N LYS A 56 20.61 -6.91 -1.44
CA LYS A 56 20.52 -8.22 -2.14
C LYS A 56 19.10 -8.72 -2.36
N ILE A 57 18.13 -7.84 -2.59
CA ILE A 57 16.80 -8.24 -3.04
C ILE A 57 16.92 -8.80 -4.46
N LYS A 58 16.50 -10.04 -4.67
CA LYS A 58 16.67 -10.77 -5.95
C LYS A 58 15.51 -10.54 -6.90
N ASN A 59 14.30 -10.65 -6.40
CA ASN A 59 13.07 -10.61 -7.20
C ASN A 59 12.36 -9.28 -6.97
N TYR A 60 12.70 -8.26 -7.77
CA TYR A 60 12.04 -6.96 -7.72
C TYR A 60 11.83 -6.38 -9.11
N LYS A 61 10.78 -5.56 -9.22
CA LYS A 61 10.49 -4.70 -10.37
C LYS A 61 10.28 -3.28 -9.88
N ILE A 62 10.73 -2.30 -10.65
CA ILE A 62 10.46 -0.89 -10.41
C ILE A 62 9.85 -0.32 -11.68
N GLU A 63 8.66 0.23 -11.56
CA GLU A 63 7.98 0.98 -12.61
C GLU A 63 7.98 2.46 -12.29
N HIS A 64 8.32 3.29 -13.25
CA HIS A 64 8.20 4.75 -13.12
C HIS A 64 6.95 5.22 -13.84
N VAL A 65 6.16 6.01 -13.13
CA VAL A 65 4.90 6.55 -13.64
C VAL A 65 4.85 8.05 -13.41
N LYS A 66 4.77 8.80 -14.48
CA LYS A 66 4.58 10.24 -14.40
C LYS A 66 3.09 10.54 -14.22
N VAL A 67 2.67 10.84 -13.00
CA VAL A 67 1.33 11.34 -12.72
C VAL A 67 1.32 12.86 -12.84
N VAL A 68 0.61 13.37 -13.84
CA VAL A 68 0.41 14.81 -14.03
C VAL A 68 -0.97 15.15 -13.45
N PRO A 69 -1.05 15.87 -12.32
CA PRO A 69 -2.32 16.25 -11.73
C PRO A 69 -3.13 17.15 -12.68
N SER A 70 -4.45 17.02 -12.67
CA SER A 70 -5.31 17.94 -13.41
C SER A 70 -5.27 19.34 -12.78
N GLN A 71 -5.66 20.35 -13.56
CA GLN A 71 -5.76 21.74 -13.05
C GLN A 71 -6.72 21.85 -11.85
N GLU A 72 -7.74 21.01 -11.81
CA GLU A 72 -8.69 20.95 -10.71
C GLU A 72 -8.05 20.43 -9.43
N VAL A 73 -7.26 19.36 -9.51
CA VAL A 73 -6.51 18.78 -8.38
C VAL A 73 -5.43 19.76 -7.90
N ILE A 74 -4.75 20.44 -8.82
CA ILE A 74 -3.76 21.47 -8.47
C ILE A 74 -4.40 22.59 -7.63
N LYS A 75 -5.60 23.05 -8.00
CA LYS A 75 -6.33 24.08 -7.26
C LYS A 75 -6.76 23.64 -5.85
N LYS A 76 -7.00 22.36 -5.64
CA LYS A 76 -7.40 21.81 -4.33
C LYS A 76 -6.22 21.69 -3.35
N GLY A 77 -4.98 21.75 -3.82
CA GLY A 77 -3.79 21.79 -2.96
C GLY A 77 -2.87 20.59 -3.08
N VAL A 78 -1.80 20.61 -2.28
CA VAL A 78 -0.71 19.62 -2.33
C VAL A 78 -1.16 18.23 -1.89
N ASP A 79 -2.00 18.16 -0.85
CA ASP A 79 -2.46 16.89 -0.31
C ASP A 79 -3.30 16.11 -1.33
N GLU A 80 -4.19 16.77 -2.05
CA GLU A 80 -4.95 16.15 -3.14
C GLU A 80 -4.03 15.57 -4.23
N GLN A 81 -2.96 16.30 -4.59
CA GLN A 81 -1.99 15.83 -5.58
C GLN A 81 -1.21 14.61 -5.07
N ILE A 82 -0.87 14.57 -3.77
CA ILE A 82 -0.18 13.43 -3.16
C ILE A 82 -1.08 12.20 -3.21
N HIS A 83 -2.32 12.33 -2.77
CA HIS A 83 -3.26 11.21 -2.72
C HIS A 83 -3.66 10.72 -4.11
N GLU A 84 -3.82 11.62 -5.10
CA GLU A 84 -4.00 11.20 -6.50
C GLU A 84 -2.84 10.33 -6.98
N ARG A 85 -1.59 10.74 -6.73
CA ARG A 85 -0.41 9.94 -7.13
C ARG A 85 -0.39 8.58 -6.44
N ILE A 86 -0.70 8.53 -5.14
CA ILE A 86 -0.75 7.28 -4.38
C ILE A 86 -1.83 6.35 -4.95
N CYS A 87 -3.06 6.83 -5.14
CA CYS A 87 -4.17 6.04 -5.67
C CYS A 87 -3.87 5.49 -7.07
N ARG A 88 -3.31 6.32 -7.95
CA ARG A 88 -2.92 5.88 -9.31
C ARG A 88 -1.80 4.85 -9.28
N SER A 89 -0.83 5.00 -8.39
CA SER A 89 0.23 4.01 -8.21
C SER A 89 -0.31 2.69 -7.64
N ARG A 90 -1.23 2.76 -6.67
CA ARG A 90 -1.93 1.57 -6.13
C ARG A 90 -2.74 0.86 -7.21
N GLU A 91 -3.38 1.59 -8.10
CA GLU A 91 -4.14 0.99 -9.22
C GLU A 91 -3.23 0.23 -10.19
N ILE A 92 -2.03 0.73 -10.47
CA ILE A 92 -1.03 0.01 -11.27
C ILE A 92 -0.61 -1.29 -10.57
N ILE A 93 -0.34 -1.23 -9.27
CA ILE A 93 0.01 -2.42 -8.49
C ILE A 93 -1.15 -3.43 -8.51
N ARG A 94 -2.39 -2.96 -8.35
CA ARG A 94 -3.59 -3.79 -8.43
C ARG A 94 -3.66 -4.56 -9.76
N HIS A 95 -3.52 -3.86 -10.87
CA HIS A 95 -3.50 -4.49 -12.19
C HIS A 95 -2.36 -5.50 -12.30
N TYR A 96 -1.17 -5.15 -11.84
CA TYR A 96 -0.03 -6.05 -11.90
C TYR A 96 -0.27 -7.35 -11.13
N VAL A 97 -0.88 -7.29 -9.96
CA VAL A 97 -1.25 -8.48 -9.16
C VAL A 97 -2.24 -9.37 -9.90
N VAL A 98 -3.29 -8.77 -10.46
CA VAL A 98 -4.35 -9.49 -11.17
C VAL A 98 -3.81 -10.15 -12.44
N ASP A 99 -3.02 -9.41 -13.23
CA ASP A 99 -2.54 -9.82 -14.55
C ASP A 99 -1.37 -10.85 -14.49
N ASN A 100 -0.68 -10.95 -13.34
CA ASN A 100 0.47 -11.83 -13.16
C ASN A 100 0.21 -12.99 -12.17
N ASP A 101 -1.05 -13.31 -11.91
CA ASP A 101 -1.48 -14.46 -11.12
C ASP A 101 -0.92 -14.52 -9.69
N TYR A 102 -0.75 -13.36 -9.04
CA TYR A 102 -0.52 -13.33 -7.60
C TYR A 102 -1.80 -13.65 -6.85
N ASP A 103 -1.70 -14.36 -5.73
CA ASP A 103 -2.85 -14.67 -4.87
C ASP A 103 -3.26 -13.47 -4.02
N ALA A 104 -2.30 -12.63 -3.64
CA ALA A 104 -2.54 -11.45 -2.80
C ALA A 104 -1.48 -10.36 -3.02
N TRP A 105 -1.88 -9.15 -2.66
CA TRP A 105 -1.03 -7.96 -2.54
C TRP A 105 -0.83 -7.61 -1.07
N PHE A 106 0.42 -7.55 -0.64
CA PHE A 106 0.81 -6.94 0.62
C PHE A 106 1.16 -5.47 0.36
N CYS A 107 0.21 -4.59 0.67
CA CYS A 107 0.42 -3.14 0.67
C CYS A 107 1.14 -2.75 1.95
N TRP A 108 2.32 -2.16 1.81
CA TRP A 108 3.17 -1.79 2.92
C TRP A 108 3.89 -0.48 2.62
N GLU A 109 3.68 0.54 3.44
CA GLU A 109 4.28 1.86 3.25
C GLU A 109 5.78 1.85 3.52
N SER A 110 6.53 2.61 2.72
CA SER A 110 8.01 2.60 2.71
C SER A 110 8.67 3.29 3.91
N ASP A 111 7.91 3.90 4.79
CA ASP A 111 8.39 4.52 6.03
C ASP A 111 7.98 3.75 7.30
N GLN A 112 7.55 2.51 7.15
CA GLN A 112 7.20 1.66 8.27
C GLN A 112 8.14 0.45 8.33
N ILE A 113 8.64 0.14 9.53
CA ILE A 113 9.44 -1.05 9.83
C ILE A 113 8.59 -2.02 10.65
N ILE A 114 8.53 -3.26 10.20
CA ILE A 114 7.70 -4.32 10.79
C ILE A 114 8.55 -5.55 11.17
N PRO A 115 8.09 -6.41 12.10
CA PRO A 115 8.74 -7.67 12.42
C PRO A 115 8.89 -8.60 11.21
N THR A 116 9.92 -9.44 11.21
CA THR A 116 10.23 -10.36 10.11
C THR A 116 9.11 -11.36 9.81
N ASN A 117 8.33 -11.75 10.82
CA ASN A 117 7.19 -12.66 10.73
C ASN A 117 5.83 -11.97 10.45
N ALA A 118 5.82 -10.65 10.23
CA ALA A 118 4.59 -9.87 10.06
C ALA A 118 3.70 -10.41 8.94
N LEU A 119 4.29 -10.63 7.75
CA LEU A 119 3.54 -11.12 6.61
C LEU A 119 2.98 -12.54 6.84
N ASP A 120 3.73 -13.41 7.52
CA ASP A 120 3.24 -14.77 7.87
C ASP A 120 2.02 -14.72 8.78
N LYS A 121 2.03 -13.82 9.78
CA LYS A 121 0.88 -13.61 10.68
C LYS A 121 -0.36 -13.13 9.91
N LEU A 122 -0.20 -12.16 9.00
CA LEU A 122 -1.32 -11.66 8.17
C LEU A 122 -1.88 -12.76 7.26
N VAL A 123 -1.01 -13.54 6.62
CA VAL A 123 -1.40 -14.66 5.76
C VAL A 123 -2.14 -15.74 6.55
N THR A 124 -1.67 -16.04 7.75
CA THR A 124 -2.32 -17.00 8.64
C THR A 124 -3.71 -16.53 9.03
N LEU A 125 -3.85 -15.26 9.44
CA LEU A 125 -5.14 -14.68 9.80
C LEU A 125 -6.09 -14.67 8.59
N MET A 126 -5.63 -14.23 7.42
CA MET A 126 -6.39 -14.20 6.19
C MET A 126 -6.98 -15.58 5.84
N LYS A 127 -6.16 -16.62 5.90
CA LYS A 127 -6.59 -18.00 5.61
C LYS A 127 -7.54 -18.56 6.65
N THR A 128 -7.28 -18.28 7.95
CA THR A 128 -8.09 -18.82 9.05
C THR A 128 -9.51 -18.24 9.05
N GLY A 129 -9.65 -16.97 8.74
CA GLY A 129 -10.94 -16.27 8.71
C GLY A 129 -11.58 -16.16 7.33
N ASP A 130 -10.93 -16.73 6.29
CA ASP A 130 -11.34 -16.57 4.88
C ASP A 130 -11.55 -15.10 4.49
N PHE A 131 -10.66 -14.23 5.00
CA PHE A 131 -10.77 -12.79 4.78
C PHE A 131 -10.25 -12.39 3.39
N MET A 132 -11.00 -11.53 2.72
CA MET A 132 -10.55 -10.90 1.47
C MET A 132 -9.55 -9.76 1.72
N VAL A 133 -9.64 -9.11 2.88
CA VAL A 133 -8.74 -8.05 3.32
C VAL A 133 -8.41 -8.22 4.80
N VAL A 134 -7.13 -8.13 5.14
CA VAL A 134 -6.66 -8.00 6.52
C VAL A 134 -5.89 -6.69 6.60
N ASP A 135 -6.45 -5.73 7.30
CA ASP A 135 -5.86 -4.42 7.53
C ASP A 135 -5.31 -4.33 8.96
N HIS A 136 -4.04 -3.97 9.10
CA HIS A 136 -3.43 -3.78 10.41
C HIS A 136 -3.25 -2.30 10.71
N ASN A 137 -3.88 -1.84 11.77
CA ASN A 137 -3.71 -0.46 12.23
C ASN A 137 -2.24 -0.18 12.59
N CYS A 138 -1.63 0.77 11.90
CA CYS A 138 -0.23 1.14 12.07
C CYS A 138 -0.02 2.35 12.99
N TRP A 139 -1.09 3.03 13.40
CA TRP A 139 -1.03 4.25 14.21
C TRP A 139 -1.25 3.93 15.69
N VAL A 140 -0.17 3.73 16.43
CA VAL A 140 -0.19 3.34 17.85
C VAL A 140 -0.71 4.44 18.77
N ASN A 141 -0.69 5.71 18.35
CA ASN A 141 -1.00 6.87 19.19
C ASN A 141 -2.29 7.60 18.84
N THR A 142 -3.10 7.05 17.98
CA THR A 142 -4.41 7.64 17.69
C THR A 142 -5.39 7.25 18.77
N ILE A 143 -6.36 8.13 19.01
CA ILE A 143 -7.43 7.98 20.00
C ILE A 143 -7.90 6.54 20.03
N PRO A 144 -7.97 5.86 21.21
CA PRO A 144 -8.18 4.42 21.33
C PRO A 144 -9.41 3.85 20.58
N ASP A 145 -10.37 4.70 20.23
CA ASP A 145 -11.62 4.31 19.57
C ASP A 145 -11.61 4.58 18.05
N GLN A 146 -10.51 5.07 17.48
CA GLN A 146 -10.38 5.31 16.04
C GLN A 146 -9.43 4.29 15.42
N ILE A 147 -9.97 3.20 14.90
CA ILE A 147 -9.25 2.36 13.94
C ILE A 147 -9.22 3.14 12.63
N ASN A 148 -8.09 3.72 12.33
CA ASN A 148 -7.86 4.37 11.05
C ASN A 148 -7.50 3.29 10.02
N PHE A 149 -8.42 3.06 9.09
CA PHE A 149 -8.10 2.26 7.91
C PHE A 149 -7.13 3.07 7.06
N ASP A 150 -5.94 2.56 6.94
CA ASP A 150 -4.94 3.03 5.99
C ASP A 150 -4.34 1.81 5.29
N PHE A 151 -3.72 2.00 4.16
CA PHE A 151 -3.04 0.92 3.46
C PHE A 151 -1.57 0.79 3.90
N GLY A 152 -1.25 1.14 5.14
CA GLY A 152 0.11 1.12 5.68
C GLY A 152 0.67 -0.29 5.82
N VAL A 153 -0.13 -1.23 6.34
CA VAL A 153 0.18 -2.67 6.46
C VAL A 153 -1.08 -3.47 6.20
N THR A 154 -1.39 -3.71 4.94
CA THR A 154 -2.66 -4.34 4.52
C THR A 154 -2.41 -5.47 3.55
N LEU A 155 -3.03 -6.63 3.78
CA LEU A 155 -3.02 -7.77 2.86
C LEU A 155 -4.38 -7.86 2.16
N LEU A 156 -4.37 -7.83 0.80
CA LEU A 156 -5.58 -7.89 -0.03
C LEU A 156 -5.50 -9.10 -0.95
N THR A 157 -6.55 -9.92 -0.99
CA THR A 157 -6.62 -11.04 -1.92
C THR A 157 -6.79 -10.57 -3.37
N ARG A 158 -6.41 -11.43 -4.33
CA ARG A 158 -6.67 -11.20 -5.76
C ARG A 158 -8.16 -10.99 -6.04
N GLU A 159 -9.04 -11.74 -5.38
CA GLU A 159 -10.50 -11.60 -5.52
C GLU A 159 -10.96 -10.18 -5.14
N CYS A 160 -10.48 -9.65 -4.00
CA CYS A 160 -10.72 -8.28 -3.61
C CYS A 160 -10.24 -7.29 -4.70
N LEU A 161 -9.03 -7.50 -5.20
CA LEU A 161 -8.42 -6.62 -6.20
C LEU A 161 -9.12 -6.69 -7.57
N GLN A 162 -9.72 -7.80 -7.93
CA GLN A 162 -10.56 -7.90 -9.13
C GLN A 162 -11.85 -7.10 -8.99
N LYS A 163 -12.41 -7.02 -7.79
CA LYS A 163 -13.69 -6.37 -7.51
C LYS A 163 -13.55 -4.85 -7.24
N TYR A 164 -12.47 -4.41 -6.62
CA TYR A 164 -12.32 -3.05 -6.11
C TYR A 164 -11.12 -2.33 -6.73
N SER A 165 -11.40 -1.20 -7.41
CA SER A 165 -10.40 -0.26 -7.92
C SER A 165 -10.00 0.76 -6.84
N PHE A 166 -8.76 1.25 -6.89
CA PHE A 166 -8.26 2.35 -6.05
C PHE A 166 -8.56 3.74 -6.63
N ILE A 167 -9.14 3.81 -7.81
CA ILE A 167 -9.53 5.09 -8.43
C ILE A 167 -10.95 5.42 -7.97
N PRO A 168 -11.13 6.49 -7.17
CA PRO A 168 -12.44 6.86 -6.67
C PRO A 168 -13.35 7.40 -7.78
N THR A 169 -14.65 7.14 -7.64
CA THR A 169 -15.68 7.88 -8.32
C THR A 169 -15.98 9.13 -7.50
N PHE A 170 -15.90 10.30 -8.11
CA PHE A 170 -16.07 11.56 -7.40
C PHE A 170 -17.51 12.06 -7.35
N GLY A 171 -17.91 12.60 -6.20
CA GLY A 171 -19.22 13.17 -5.96
C GLY A 171 -19.55 13.24 -4.47
N THR A 172 -20.83 13.43 -4.18
CA THR A 172 -21.36 13.52 -2.79
C THR A 172 -22.33 12.40 -2.45
N GLY A 173 -22.50 11.44 -3.36
CA GLY A 173 -23.36 10.29 -3.15
C GLY A 173 -22.70 9.22 -2.25
N PRO A 174 -23.47 8.23 -1.78
CA PRO A 174 -23.01 7.21 -0.84
C PRO A 174 -21.92 6.29 -1.43
N ASN A 175 -21.75 6.28 -2.76
CA ASN A 175 -20.76 5.49 -3.49
C ASN A 175 -19.61 6.33 -4.04
N GLU A 176 -19.56 7.60 -3.70
CA GLU A 176 -18.65 8.58 -4.26
C GLU A 176 -17.69 9.09 -3.20
N SER A 177 -16.52 9.51 -3.62
CA SER A 177 -15.55 10.19 -2.76
C SER A 177 -15.60 11.69 -3.03
N PRO A 178 -15.56 12.54 -2.01
CA PRO A 178 -15.51 13.99 -2.21
C PRO A 178 -14.15 14.45 -2.77
N SER A 179 -13.10 13.66 -2.58
CA SER A 179 -11.74 14.06 -2.90
C SER A 179 -10.79 12.87 -3.02
N TRP A 180 -9.58 13.08 -3.54
CA TRP A 180 -8.51 12.08 -3.49
C TRP A 180 -8.05 11.82 -2.06
N TYR A 181 -8.05 12.85 -1.21
CA TYR A 181 -7.69 12.74 0.20
C TYR A 181 -8.56 11.72 0.94
N GLU A 182 -9.84 11.64 0.61
CA GLU A 182 -10.80 10.71 1.23
C GLU A 182 -10.86 9.33 0.55
N ALA A 183 -9.97 9.04 -0.41
CA ALA A 183 -10.03 7.82 -1.21
C ALA A 183 -9.91 6.53 -0.38
N GLU A 184 -9.14 6.54 0.71
CA GLU A 184 -8.99 5.37 1.58
C GLU A 184 -10.26 5.10 2.38
N HIS A 185 -10.88 6.13 2.97
CA HIS A 185 -12.17 6.02 3.61
C HIS A 185 -13.27 5.58 2.63
N TRP A 186 -13.25 6.11 1.41
CA TRP A 186 -14.17 5.68 0.35
C TRP A 186 -14.00 4.19 0.02
N TYR A 187 -12.76 3.70 -0.10
CA TYR A 187 -12.47 2.29 -0.37
C TYR A 187 -13.02 1.39 0.75
N ARG A 188 -12.69 1.71 2.00
CA ARG A 188 -13.20 1.01 3.19
C ARG A 188 -14.73 0.98 3.25
N ASN A 189 -15.37 2.11 2.96
CA ASN A 189 -16.84 2.20 2.96
C ASN A 189 -17.48 1.32 1.88
N ARG A 190 -16.80 1.12 0.75
CA ARG A 190 -17.24 0.15 -0.27
C ARG A 190 -17.15 -1.28 0.24
N LEU A 191 -16.06 -1.67 0.87
CA LEU A 191 -15.92 -3.01 1.47
C LEU A 191 -17.06 -3.29 2.44
N ARG A 192 -17.40 -2.32 3.29
CA ARG A 192 -18.49 -2.43 4.27
C ARG A 192 -19.86 -2.56 3.63
N ARG A 193 -20.17 -1.71 2.66
CA ARG A 193 -21.48 -1.74 1.96
C ARG A 193 -21.70 -3.03 1.19
N ASP A 194 -20.65 -3.51 0.56
CA ASP A 194 -20.72 -4.75 -0.23
C ASP A 194 -20.61 -6.00 0.64
N GLN A 195 -20.59 -5.83 1.97
CA GLN A 195 -20.45 -6.91 2.94
C GLN A 195 -19.23 -7.80 2.64
N CYS A 196 -18.14 -7.18 2.18
CA CYS A 196 -16.88 -7.87 1.96
C CYS A 196 -16.40 -8.49 3.27
N ASN A 197 -15.95 -9.73 3.24
CA ASN A 197 -15.34 -10.35 4.41
C ASN A 197 -13.95 -9.76 4.65
N PHE A 198 -13.84 -8.72 5.47
CA PHE A 198 -12.60 -8.08 5.84
C PHE A 198 -12.49 -7.86 7.34
N ILE A 199 -11.26 -7.76 7.83
CA ILE A 199 -10.97 -7.50 9.23
C ILE A 199 -9.95 -6.38 9.38
N GLU A 200 -10.18 -5.54 10.38
CA GLU A 200 -9.25 -4.53 10.87
C GLU A 200 -8.71 -4.99 12.21
N VAL A 201 -7.41 -5.09 12.35
CA VAL A 201 -6.75 -5.61 13.55
C VAL A 201 -5.72 -4.62 14.09
N ALA A 202 -5.45 -4.72 15.39
CA ALA A 202 -4.37 -4.02 16.07
C ALA A 202 -3.64 -5.01 16.99
N GLY A 203 -2.33 -4.77 17.22
CA GLY A 203 -1.54 -5.59 18.15
C GLY A 203 -1.14 -6.99 17.63
N LEU A 204 -1.52 -7.37 16.41
CA LEU A 204 -1.09 -8.63 15.80
C LEU A 204 0.37 -8.57 15.36
N ILE A 205 0.76 -7.43 14.82
CA ILE A 205 2.11 -7.13 14.35
C ILE A 205 2.66 -6.02 15.24
N GLU A 206 3.64 -6.34 16.05
CA GLU A 206 4.31 -5.38 16.92
C GLU A 206 5.78 -5.78 17.13
N PRO A 207 6.68 -4.81 17.28
CA PRO A 207 6.44 -3.36 17.11
C PRO A 207 6.40 -2.91 15.65
N ILE A 208 5.64 -1.85 15.35
CA ILE A 208 5.71 -1.11 14.09
C ILE A 208 6.38 0.22 14.37
N TYR A 209 7.44 0.54 13.62
CA TYR A 209 8.16 1.80 13.75
C TYR A 209 7.92 2.67 12.51
N HIS A 210 7.43 3.88 12.71
CA HIS A 210 7.43 4.89 11.66
C HIS A 210 8.79 5.58 11.60
N LEU A 211 9.32 5.70 10.37
CA LEU A 211 10.58 6.38 10.11
C LEU A 211 10.29 7.85 9.75
N ASP A 212 10.66 8.73 10.66
CA ASP A 212 10.56 10.19 10.46
C ASP A 212 11.82 10.74 9.79
N LYS A 213 11.68 11.95 9.19
CA LYS A 213 12.82 12.71 8.63
C LYS A 213 13.74 13.20 9.72
#